data_2cd657602cd755c556d18bf2b6b1c74c
#
_entry.id   2cd657602cd755c556d18bf2b6b1c74c
#
_cell.length_a   1.000
_cell.length_b   1.000
_cell.length_c   1.000
_cell.angle_alpha   90.00
_cell.angle_beta   90.00
_cell.angle_gamma   90.00
#
_symmetry.space_group_name_H-M   'P 1'
#
loop_
_entity.id
_entity.type
_entity.pdbx_description
1 polymer ?
#
loop_
_entity_poly.entity_id
_entity_poly.type
_entity_poly.pdbx_seq_one_letter_code
_entity_poly.pdbx_strand_id
1 'polypeptide(L)'
;MNNGFKIIIIKNHDYHDKSASYPYHKILNKKHHIMQETKYLHSETTELIIKAYYKVYNTLGYGFLEKVYEKAMMIELKKLGLACSNQQKIEVFYEGENVGDYYADIFVENKVIVELKAVDEIIEEHEAQLLNYLRATTFEVGLLLNFGHEPQIKKRAFSNRYKKIPDEKQ
;
A
#
# COMPACT_ATOMS: atom_id res chain seq x y z
N MET A 1 9.49 21.48 4.44
CA MET A 1 8.04 21.45 4.68
C MET A 1 7.65 19.99 4.73
N ASN A 2 7.27 19.52 5.93
CA ASN A 2 6.91 18.10 6.16
C ASN A 2 5.45 17.91 5.69
N ASN A 3 5.25 17.36 4.50
CA ASN A 3 3.93 16.90 4.08
C ASN A 3 3.67 15.50 4.67
N GLY A 4 3.28 15.46 5.93
CA GLY A 4 2.75 14.23 6.54
C GLY A 4 1.32 13.98 6.08
N PHE A 5 0.95 12.72 5.80
CA PHE A 5 -0.42 12.34 5.49
C PHE A 5 -1.23 12.17 6.78
N LYS A 6 -2.39 12.81 6.86
CA LYS A 6 -3.31 12.73 8.01
C LYS A 6 -4.41 11.70 7.77
N ILE A 7 -4.65 10.81 8.72
CA ILE A 7 -5.73 9.82 8.67
C ILE A 7 -6.70 10.06 9.80
N ILE A 8 -7.99 9.97 9.49
CA ILE A 8 -9.05 9.91 10.48
C ILE A 8 -9.78 8.57 10.36
N ILE A 9 -9.67 7.72 11.38
CA ILE A 9 -10.50 6.52 11.49
C ILE A 9 -11.80 6.95 12.17
N ILE A 10 -12.91 6.92 11.41
CA ILE A 10 -14.25 7.18 11.95
C ILE A 10 -14.85 5.85 12.42
N LYS A 11 -15.42 5.83 13.63
CA LYS A 11 -16.14 4.69 14.21
C LYS A 11 -17.07 4.03 13.20
N ASN A 12 -17.02 2.71 13.12
CA ASN A 12 -18.09 1.91 12.59
C ASN A 12 -19.31 2.02 13.56
N HIS A 13 -20.20 2.97 13.29
CA HIS A 13 -21.58 2.88 13.74
C HIS A 13 -22.41 2.44 12.57
N ASP A 14 -23.24 1.41 12.81
CA ASP A 14 -24.26 0.82 11.93
C ASP A 14 -23.82 -0.32 11.00
N TYR A 15 -23.42 -1.46 11.62
CA TYR A 15 -23.88 -2.73 11.11
C TYR A 15 -25.17 -3.11 11.84
N HIS A 16 -26.26 -2.42 11.57
CA HIS A 16 -27.58 -2.95 11.79
C HIS A 16 -27.96 -3.77 10.55
N ASP A 17 -27.99 -5.08 10.75
CA ASP A 17 -28.67 -6.07 9.96
C ASP A 17 -30.10 -5.58 9.60
N LYS A 18 -30.28 -5.17 8.34
CA LYS A 18 -31.57 -5.19 7.69
C LYS A 18 -31.47 -6.21 6.58
N SER A 19 -31.91 -7.42 6.89
CA SER A 19 -32.27 -8.47 5.97
C SER A 19 -33.28 -7.95 4.95
N ALA A 20 -32.79 -7.28 3.90
CA ALA A 20 -33.52 -6.99 2.70
C ALA A 20 -32.74 -7.61 1.56
N SER A 21 -33.35 -8.55 0.89
CA SER A 21 -32.91 -9.31 -0.27
C SER A 21 -32.19 -8.47 -1.33
N TYR A 22 -30.89 -8.21 -1.10
CA TYR A 22 -30.03 -7.69 -2.16
C TYR A 22 -29.67 -8.85 -3.10
N PRO A 23 -29.95 -8.75 -4.39
CA PRO A 23 -29.69 -9.84 -5.31
C PRO A 23 -28.18 -10.12 -5.34
N TYR A 24 -27.79 -11.29 -4.86
CA TYR A 24 -26.42 -11.80 -4.73
C TYR A 24 -25.60 -11.60 -6.02
N HIS A 25 -26.25 -11.69 -7.18
CA HIS A 25 -25.65 -11.42 -8.50
C HIS A 25 -25.15 -9.99 -8.69
N LYS A 26 -25.82 -8.97 -8.16
CA LYS A 26 -25.36 -7.56 -8.27
C LYS A 26 -24.12 -7.31 -7.43
N ILE A 27 -23.99 -7.99 -6.30
CA ILE A 27 -22.83 -7.88 -5.41
C ILE A 27 -21.61 -8.57 -6.05
N LEU A 28 -21.79 -9.73 -6.65
CA LEU A 28 -20.71 -10.46 -7.33
C LEU A 28 -20.21 -9.71 -8.56
N ASN A 29 -21.10 -9.20 -9.40
CA ASN A 29 -20.72 -8.42 -10.57
C ASN A 29 -20.02 -7.10 -10.18
N LYS A 30 -20.47 -6.44 -9.12
CA LYS A 30 -19.83 -5.22 -8.60
C LYS A 30 -18.45 -5.51 -8.01
N LYS A 31 -18.30 -6.61 -7.25
CA LYS A 31 -16.98 -7.08 -6.76
C LYS A 31 -16.03 -7.42 -7.91
N HIS A 32 -16.52 -8.11 -8.92
CA HIS A 32 -15.70 -8.52 -10.08
C HIS A 32 -15.23 -7.31 -10.89
N HIS A 33 -16.11 -6.36 -11.14
CA HIS A 33 -15.77 -5.11 -11.85
C HIS A 33 -14.75 -4.27 -11.08
N ILE A 34 -14.91 -4.13 -9.77
CA ILE A 34 -13.97 -3.41 -8.90
C ILE A 34 -12.61 -4.12 -8.86
N MET A 35 -12.56 -5.44 -8.79
CA MET A 35 -11.32 -6.21 -8.83
C MET A 35 -10.60 -6.06 -10.18
N GLN A 36 -11.31 -5.89 -11.28
CA GLN A 36 -10.70 -5.61 -12.59
C GLN A 36 -10.18 -4.18 -12.68
N GLU A 37 -10.95 -3.17 -12.26
CA GLU A 37 -10.49 -1.76 -12.28
C GLU A 37 -9.20 -1.57 -11.45
N THR A 38 -9.12 -2.16 -10.26
CA THR A 38 -7.95 -2.03 -9.39
C THR A 38 -6.77 -2.89 -9.83
N LYS A 39 -7.00 -3.97 -10.59
CA LYS A 39 -5.93 -4.86 -11.07
C LYS A 39 -4.93 -4.14 -11.98
N TYR A 40 -5.43 -3.24 -12.83
CA TYR A 40 -4.61 -2.49 -13.79
C TYR A 40 -4.22 -1.10 -13.30
N LEU A 41 -4.72 -0.67 -12.15
CA LEU A 41 -4.41 0.64 -11.61
C LEU A 41 -2.90 0.79 -11.40
N HIS A 42 -2.33 1.83 -12.01
CA HIS A 42 -0.88 2.13 -11.99
C HIS A 42 0.01 0.98 -12.47
N SER A 43 -0.44 0.18 -13.48
CA SER A 43 0.32 -0.98 -13.98
C SER A 43 1.72 -0.61 -14.44
N GLU A 44 1.89 0.45 -15.23
CA GLU A 44 3.21 0.91 -15.70
C GLU A 44 4.18 1.20 -14.54
N THR A 45 3.71 1.95 -13.53
CA THR A 45 4.52 2.25 -12.35
C THR A 45 4.86 0.99 -11.57
N THR A 46 3.89 0.10 -11.35
CA THR A 46 4.13 -1.16 -10.61
C THR A 46 5.06 -2.10 -11.35
N GLU A 47 5.02 -2.18 -12.67
CA GLU A 47 5.94 -2.97 -13.49
C GLU A 47 7.39 -2.47 -13.35
N LEU A 48 7.61 -1.15 -13.38
CA LEU A 48 8.93 -0.56 -13.16
C LEU A 48 9.45 -0.81 -11.74
N ILE A 49 8.58 -0.74 -10.73
CA ILE A 49 8.96 -1.08 -9.35
C ILE A 49 9.37 -2.55 -9.25
N ILE A 50 8.60 -3.46 -9.85
CA ILE A 50 8.91 -4.90 -9.87
C ILE A 50 10.24 -5.17 -10.61
N LYS A 51 10.50 -4.45 -11.69
CA LYS A 51 11.78 -4.53 -12.41
C LYS A 51 12.95 -4.10 -11.51
N ALA A 52 12.80 -2.99 -10.78
CA ALA A 52 13.79 -2.54 -9.80
C ALA A 52 14.02 -3.59 -8.70
N TYR A 53 12.94 -4.16 -8.17
CA TYR A 53 12.99 -5.20 -7.15
C TYR A 53 13.80 -6.42 -7.60
N TYR A 54 13.50 -6.99 -8.76
CA TYR A 54 14.27 -8.13 -9.26
C TYR A 54 15.72 -7.78 -9.57
N LYS A 55 16.00 -6.54 -10.02
CA LYS A 55 17.38 -6.08 -10.21
C LYS A 55 18.15 -6.06 -8.88
N VAL A 56 17.54 -5.55 -7.82
CA VAL A 56 18.13 -5.53 -6.48
C VAL A 56 18.31 -6.95 -5.95
N TYR A 57 17.25 -7.78 -6.00
CA TYR A 57 17.28 -9.15 -5.53
C TYR A 57 18.36 -9.97 -6.23
N ASN A 58 18.45 -9.92 -7.56
CA ASN A 58 19.44 -10.67 -8.34
C ASN A 58 20.88 -10.17 -8.11
N THR A 59 21.05 -8.95 -7.61
CA THR A 59 22.36 -8.37 -7.33
C THR A 59 22.84 -8.66 -5.92
N LEU A 60 21.96 -8.50 -4.92
CA LEU A 60 22.31 -8.61 -3.50
C LEU A 60 21.98 -10.00 -2.91
N GLY A 61 21.02 -10.73 -3.48
CA GLY A 61 20.48 -11.93 -2.88
C GLY A 61 19.63 -11.61 -1.64
N TYR A 62 19.47 -12.60 -0.79
CA TYR A 62 18.76 -12.51 0.50
C TYR A 62 19.74 -12.40 1.69
N GLY A 63 19.20 -12.12 2.88
CA GLY A 63 19.93 -12.14 4.15
C GLY A 63 20.43 -10.79 4.67
N PHE A 64 20.21 -9.71 3.93
CA PHE A 64 20.47 -8.37 4.46
C PHE A 64 19.25 -7.83 5.22
N LEU A 65 19.47 -6.81 6.04
CA LEU A 65 18.40 -6.08 6.72
C LEU A 65 17.58 -5.27 5.71
N GLU A 66 16.28 -5.08 5.99
CA GLU A 66 15.34 -4.32 5.14
C GLU A 66 15.88 -2.95 4.72
N LYS A 67 16.60 -2.25 5.62
CA LYS A 67 17.20 -0.94 5.33
C LYS A 67 18.24 -0.97 4.21
N VAL A 68 18.92 -2.07 3.97
CA VAL A 68 19.86 -2.24 2.85
C VAL A 68 19.08 -2.31 1.54
N TYR A 69 18.02 -3.09 1.52
CA TYR A 69 17.14 -3.22 0.36
C TYR A 69 16.41 -1.92 0.05
N GLU A 70 15.93 -1.19 1.06
CA GLU A 70 15.31 0.12 0.89
C GLU A 70 16.25 1.09 0.13
N LYS A 71 17.50 1.19 0.59
CA LYS A 71 18.50 2.06 -0.07
C LYS A 71 18.80 1.61 -1.51
N ALA A 72 18.91 0.31 -1.74
CA ALA A 72 19.17 -0.24 -3.08
C ALA A 72 17.96 -0.02 -4.01
N MET A 73 16.74 -0.22 -3.53
CA MET A 73 15.51 0.07 -4.25
C MET A 73 15.43 1.55 -4.64
N MET A 74 15.71 2.47 -3.71
CA MET A 74 15.72 3.90 -3.99
C MET A 74 16.69 4.28 -5.11
N ILE A 75 17.84 3.61 -5.20
CA ILE A 75 18.81 3.80 -6.28
C ILE A 75 18.25 3.33 -7.62
N GLU A 76 17.70 2.10 -7.67
CA GLU A 76 17.21 1.53 -8.92
C GLU A 76 15.94 2.23 -9.42
N LEU A 77 15.02 2.65 -8.52
CA LEU A 77 13.85 3.43 -8.88
C LEU A 77 14.23 4.78 -9.53
N LYS A 78 15.19 5.49 -8.95
CA LYS A 78 15.71 6.74 -9.53
C LYS A 78 16.37 6.53 -10.89
N LYS A 79 17.13 5.46 -11.09
CA LYS A 79 17.71 5.11 -12.40
C LYS A 79 16.63 4.84 -13.48
N LEU A 80 15.46 4.36 -13.07
CA LEU A 80 14.31 4.17 -13.95
C LEU A 80 13.50 5.47 -14.16
N GLY A 81 13.94 6.59 -13.61
CA GLY A 81 13.29 7.91 -13.76
C GLY A 81 12.06 8.09 -12.86
N LEU A 82 11.86 7.21 -11.88
CA LEU A 82 10.71 7.32 -10.97
C LEU A 82 11.02 8.28 -9.81
N ALA A 83 10.10 9.20 -9.56
CA ALA A 83 10.12 10.02 -8.36
C ALA A 83 9.80 9.12 -7.16
N CYS A 84 10.68 9.08 -6.17
CA CYS A 84 10.49 8.26 -4.98
C CYS A 84 11.00 8.96 -3.72
N SER A 85 10.32 8.72 -2.62
CA SER A 85 10.70 9.16 -1.27
C SER A 85 10.55 8.00 -0.30
N ASN A 86 11.30 8.04 0.79
CA ASN A 86 11.26 7.00 1.80
C ASN A 86 10.85 7.56 3.16
N GLN A 87 10.31 6.67 4.00
CA GLN A 87 9.96 6.93 5.40
C GLN A 87 9.12 8.19 5.64
N GLN A 88 8.13 8.43 4.77
CA GLN A 88 7.15 9.46 5.03
C GLN A 88 6.21 9.00 6.14
N LYS A 89 5.89 9.93 7.03
CA LYS A 89 5.01 9.71 8.16
C LYS A 89 3.56 9.57 7.69
N ILE A 90 2.88 8.56 8.22
CA ILE A 90 1.45 8.33 8.10
C ILE A 90 0.86 8.46 9.50
N GLU A 91 0.07 9.50 9.76
CA GLU A 91 -0.55 9.73 11.05
C GLU A 91 -1.91 9.06 11.13
N VAL A 92 -2.18 8.34 12.21
CA VAL A 92 -3.47 7.68 12.47
C VAL A 92 -4.25 8.48 13.51
N PHE A 93 -5.47 8.84 13.18
CA PHE A 93 -6.37 9.59 14.08
C PHE A 93 -7.57 8.75 14.50
N TYR A 94 -7.93 8.87 15.78
CA TYR A 94 -9.15 8.32 16.35
C TYR A 94 -9.87 9.44 17.11
N GLU A 95 -11.12 9.73 16.75
CA GLU A 95 -11.94 10.81 17.34
C GLU A 95 -11.24 12.19 17.34
N GLY A 96 -10.39 12.47 16.35
CA GLY A 96 -9.67 13.73 16.22
C GLY A 96 -8.30 13.77 16.89
N GLU A 97 -7.96 12.77 17.70
CA GLU A 97 -6.67 12.64 18.38
C GLU A 97 -5.72 11.75 17.59
N ASN A 98 -4.43 12.13 17.49
CA ASN A 98 -3.41 11.27 16.93
C ASN A 98 -3.16 10.11 17.89
N VAL A 99 -3.41 8.87 17.42
CA VAL A 99 -3.23 7.65 18.20
C VAL A 99 -2.05 6.80 17.73
N GLY A 100 -1.35 7.23 16.68
CA GLY A 100 -0.15 6.54 16.21
C GLY A 100 0.43 7.10 14.93
N ASP A 101 1.72 6.91 14.80
CA ASP A 101 2.50 7.28 13.63
C ASP A 101 3.09 6.03 12.99
N TYR A 102 2.90 5.89 11.69
CA TYR A 102 3.48 4.82 10.89
C TYR A 102 4.41 5.41 9.82
N TYR A 103 5.29 4.58 9.31
CA TYR A 103 6.23 4.96 8.26
C TYR A 103 6.24 3.84 7.22
N ALA A 104 5.72 4.12 6.03
CA ALA A 104 5.89 3.21 4.91
C ALA A 104 7.30 3.36 4.33
N ASP A 105 7.88 2.26 3.84
CA ASP A 105 9.27 2.25 3.43
C ASP A 105 9.53 3.16 2.24
N ILE A 106 8.76 3.04 1.15
CA ILE A 106 8.95 3.84 -0.06
C ILE A 106 7.61 4.28 -0.66
N PHE A 107 7.55 5.55 -1.08
CA PHE A 107 6.47 6.12 -1.89
C PHE A 107 6.99 6.36 -3.31
N VAL A 108 6.25 5.93 -4.32
CA VAL A 108 6.64 6.04 -5.72
C VAL A 108 5.59 6.80 -6.52
N GLU A 109 6.00 7.87 -7.24
CA GLU A 109 5.17 8.68 -8.13
C GLU A 109 3.92 9.29 -7.48
N ASN A 110 3.87 9.41 -6.15
CA ASN A 110 2.65 9.71 -5.41
C ASN A 110 1.45 8.81 -5.79
N LYS A 111 1.73 7.58 -6.21
CA LYS A 111 0.74 6.62 -6.71
C LYS A 111 0.79 5.28 -6.01
N VAL A 112 1.99 4.82 -5.62
CA VAL A 112 2.21 3.48 -5.08
C VAL A 112 2.97 3.55 -3.78
N ILE A 113 2.46 2.86 -2.74
CA ILE A 113 3.20 2.55 -1.51
C ILE A 113 3.94 1.23 -1.73
N VAL A 114 5.22 1.19 -1.35
CA VAL A 114 6.02 -0.04 -1.34
C VAL A 114 6.43 -0.33 0.09
N GLU A 115 6.09 -1.51 0.55
CA GLU A 115 6.50 -2.08 1.83
C GLU A 115 7.50 -3.19 1.56
N LEU A 116 8.63 -3.19 2.28
CA LEU A 116 9.70 -4.16 2.12
C LEU A 116 9.71 -5.11 3.30
N LYS A 117 10.02 -6.37 3.04
CA LYS A 117 10.28 -7.37 4.06
C LYS A 117 11.53 -8.16 3.69
N ALA A 118 12.24 -8.65 4.70
CA ALA A 118 13.39 -9.53 4.57
C ALA A 118 13.16 -10.75 5.49
N VAL A 119 12.08 -11.49 5.23
CA VAL A 119 11.60 -12.63 6.01
C VAL A 119 11.50 -13.87 5.14
N ASP A 120 11.44 -15.05 5.75
CA ASP A 120 11.33 -16.31 5.02
C ASP A 120 10.02 -16.38 4.20
N GLU A 121 8.91 -15.89 4.78
CA GLU A 121 7.59 -15.92 4.14
C GLU A 121 6.77 -14.68 4.49
N ILE A 122 5.98 -14.20 3.52
CA ILE A 122 4.97 -13.16 3.74
C ILE A 122 3.77 -13.80 4.46
N ILE A 123 3.43 -13.27 5.62
CA ILE A 123 2.28 -13.67 6.43
C ILE A 123 1.14 -12.64 6.33
N GLU A 124 -0.06 -12.98 6.83
CA GLU A 124 -1.26 -12.14 6.75
C GLU A 124 -1.06 -10.77 7.42
N GLU A 125 -0.30 -10.70 8.50
CA GLU A 125 0.00 -9.46 9.22
C GLU A 125 0.76 -8.45 8.36
N HIS A 126 1.68 -8.92 7.52
CA HIS A 126 2.41 -8.06 6.58
C HIS A 126 1.47 -7.46 5.52
N GLU A 127 0.54 -8.27 5.02
CA GLU A 127 -0.47 -7.79 4.06
C GLU A 127 -1.47 -6.83 4.72
N ALA A 128 -1.86 -7.11 5.97
CA ALA A 128 -2.74 -6.24 6.75
C ALA A 128 -2.10 -4.87 7.02
N GLN A 129 -0.79 -4.83 7.30
CA GLN A 129 -0.05 -3.58 7.45
C GLN A 129 -0.15 -2.72 6.18
N LEU A 130 0.14 -3.29 5.00
CA LEU A 130 0.03 -2.58 3.73
C LEU A 130 -1.41 -2.10 3.47
N LEU A 131 -2.41 -2.94 3.72
CA LEU A 131 -3.82 -2.57 3.56
C LEU A 131 -4.22 -1.42 4.50
N ASN A 132 -3.70 -1.39 5.73
CA ASN A 132 -3.94 -0.30 6.65
C ASN A 132 -3.34 1.01 6.12
N TYR A 133 -2.14 0.99 5.55
CA TYR A 133 -1.56 2.17 4.90
C TYR A 133 -2.45 2.67 3.75
N LEU A 134 -2.95 1.77 2.90
CA LEU A 134 -3.84 2.14 1.81
C LEU A 134 -5.17 2.72 2.30
N ARG A 135 -5.77 2.13 3.35
CA ARG A 135 -7.01 2.65 3.95
C ARG A 135 -6.84 4.05 4.52
N ALA A 136 -5.69 4.31 4.97
CA ALA A 136 -5.23 5.39 5.78
C ALA A 136 -4.74 6.60 4.99
N THR A 137 -4.54 6.45 3.70
CA THR A 137 -3.98 7.47 2.82
C THR A 137 -4.81 7.59 1.54
N THR A 138 -4.49 8.57 0.70
CA THR A 138 -5.07 8.70 -0.65
C THR A 138 -4.49 7.72 -1.65
N PHE A 139 -3.48 6.95 -1.29
CA PHE A 139 -2.91 5.92 -2.16
C PHE A 139 -3.86 4.74 -2.33
N GLU A 140 -4.05 4.29 -3.55
CA GLU A 140 -4.96 3.17 -3.85
C GLU A 140 -4.24 1.87 -4.14
N VAL A 141 -2.92 1.91 -4.40
CA VAL A 141 -2.12 0.74 -4.74
C VAL A 141 -0.90 0.62 -3.83
N GLY A 142 -0.64 -0.59 -3.38
CA GLY A 142 0.55 -0.94 -2.63
C GLY A 142 1.19 -2.23 -3.15
N LEU A 143 2.50 -2.30 -3.03
CA LEU A 143 3.31 -3.48 -3.26
C LEU A 143 4.02 -3.88 -1.98
N LEU A 144 3.90 -5.14 -1.61
CA LEU A 144 4.69 -5.79 -0.56
C LEU A 144 5.74 -6.65 -1.26
N LEU A 145 7.02 -6.34 -1.05
CA LEU A 145 8.17 -6.95 -1.70
C LEU A 145 9.05 -7.64 -0.66
N ASN A 146 9.17 -8.96 -0.74
CA ASN A 146 9.96 -9.72 0.22
C ASN A 146 11.32 -10.14 -0.36
N PHE A 147 12.39 -9.79 0.33
CA PHE A 147 13.78 -10.18 0.05
C PHE A 147 14.22 -11.39 0.88
N GLY A 148 13.30 -12.34 1.11
CA GLY A 148 13.61 -13.63 1.73
C GLY A 148 14.34 -14.59 0.81
N HIS A 149 14.50 -15.84 1.25
CA HIS A 149 15.16 -16.88 0.46
C HIS A 149 14.53 -17.06 -0.93
N GLU A 150 13.20 -16.95 -1.02
CA GLU A 150 12.48 -16.86 -2.29
C GLU A 150 11.85 -15.47 -2.45
N PRO A 151 12.00 -14.85 -3.63
CA PRO A 151 11.43 -13.54 -3.88
C PRO A 151 9.90 -13.63 -3.96
N GLN A 152 9.20 -12.84 -3.15
CA GLN A 152 7.73 -12.81 -3.13
C GLN A 152 7.23 -11.39 -3.35
N ILE A 153 6.16 -11.29 -4.14
CA ILE A 153 5.51 -10.02 -4.45
C ILE A 153 4.01 -10.17 -4.19
N LYS A 154 3.44 -9.23 -3.42
CA LYS A 154 1.98 -9.10 -3.26
C LYS A 154 1.56 -7.69 -3.66
N LYS A 155 0.63 -7.58 -4.61
CA LYS A 155 -0.04 -6.32 -4.94
C LYS A 155 -1.35 -6.25 -4.18
N ARG A 156 -1.61 -5.11 -3.52
CA ARG A 156 -2.89 -4.79 -2.88
C ARG A 156 -3.43 -3.48 -3.42
N ALA A 157 -4.74 -3.40 -3.48
CA ALA A 157 -5.42 -2.17 -3.90
C ALA A 157 -6.62 -1.90 -3.00
N PHE A 158 -6.83 -0.61 -2.69
CA PHE A 158 -7.97 -0.15 -1.93
C PHE A 158 -8.44 1.19 -2.48
N SER A 159 -9.58 1.17 -3.19
CA SER A 159 -10.08 2.35 -3.89
C SER A 159 -10.52 3.47 -2.94
N ASN A 160 -10.16 4.70 -3.30
CA ASN A 160 -10.54 5.92 -2.58
C ASN A 160 -12.06 6.08 -2.44
N ARG A 161 -12.85 5.51 -3.37
CA ARG A 161 -14.33 5.45 -3.28
C ARG A 161 -14.85 4.88 -1.95
N TYR A 162 -14.09 3.98 -1.33
CA TYR A 162 -14.48 3.29 -0.09
C TYR A 162 -13.79 3.86 1.14
N LYS A 163 -12.94 4.86 0.97
CA LYS A 163 -12.24 5.51 2.08
C LYS A 163 -13.10 6.65 2.60
N LYS A 164 -13.19 6.74 3.91
CA LYS A 164 -13.73 7.91 4.59
C LYS A 164 -12.57 8.85 4.94
N ILE A 165 -11.90 9.36 3.91
CA ILE A 165 -10.88 10.39 4.09
C ILE A 165 -11.65 11.71 4.16
N PRO A 166 -11.49 12.51 5.23
CA PRO A 166 -12.09 13.83 5.27
C PRO A 166 -11.54 14.69 4.14
N ASP A 167 -12.43 15.40 3.43
CA ASP A 167 -12.00 16.42 2.49
C ASP A 167 -11.07 17.39 3.23
N GLU A 168 -9.87 17.61 2.68
CA GLU A 168 -9.02 18.70 3.14
C GLU A 168 -9.85 19.98 3.01
N LYS A 169 -10.24 20.57 4.15
CA LYS A 169 -10.88 21.89 4.13
C LYS A 169 -9.90 22.84 3.46
N GLN A 170 -10.33 23.35 2.33
CA GLN A 170 -9.75 24.49 1.63
C GLN A 170 -9.54 25.67 2.58
#